data_8e670b8d6c9736ea00aa1b00a39ca927
#
_entry.id   8e670b8d6c9736ea00aa1b00a39ca927
#
_cell.length_a   1.000
_cell.length_b   1.000
_cell.length_c   1.000
_cell.angle_alpha   90.00
_cell.angle_beta   90.00
_cell.angle_gamma   90.00
#
_symmetry.space_group_name_H-M   'P 1'
#
loop_
_entity.id
_entity.type
_entity.pdbx_description
1 polymer ?
#
loop_
_entity_poly.entity_id
_entity_poly.type
_entity_poly.pdbx_seq_one_letter_code
_entity_poly.pdbx_strand_id
1 'polypeptide(L)'
;FMLNSFLKSRIKDGKRLVKELSNSYDYVSILGNYIKTKRIMVSTSTSSIDDLDNECGFVIKVYKDGHYSEYSCDDIKGLQANTVIDSIELKSPYFAHIKMLSEKRHEESYLREDEKPLSDKEIFDLLNKLKNDTHKKDERIINVSTAFIKRETSKIFISNNKCLDQKYDWCNAMLSVVTREENNIQENYTCGTNTNSADALNELIELSEECTDIALRLLNAKTIVPGKYEIITDPSISGLIAHEAFGHGVEMDMFVKNRAKAKDFVGKRVASDLVNMYDGAASCISAASY
;
A
#
# COMPACT_ATOMS: atom_id res chain seq x y z
N PHE A 1 -1.07 -4.83 23.71
CA PHE A 1 -1.38 -4.11 22.47
C PHE A 1 -0.51 -2.87 22.43
N MET A 2 0.46 -2.78 21.56
CA MET A 2 1.36 -1.63 21.67
C MET A 2 1.86 -1.20 20.32
N LEU A 3 1.61 0.08 19.99
CA LEU A 3 2.40 0.84 19.06
C LEU A 3 3.89 0.47 19.24
N ASN A 4 4.65 0.42 18.18
CA ASN A 4 6.08 0.19 18.23
C ASN A 4 6.73 1.09 19.31
N SER A 5 7.60 0.51 20.15
CA SER A 5 8.21 1.22 21.29
C SER A 5 9.03 2.44 20.87
N PHE A 6 9.66 2.38 19.67
CA PHE A 6 10.40 3.52 19.11
C PHE A 6 9.47 4.69 18.85
N LEU A 7 8.38 4.51 18.08
CA LEU A 7 7.42 5.58 17.80
C LEU A 7 6.74 6.09 19.07
N LYS A 8 6.36 5.19 19.98
CA LYS A 8 5.75 5.57 21.26
C LYS A 8 6.66 6.50 22.05
N SER A 9 7.97 6.25 22.08
CA SER A 9 8.94 7.09 22.78
C SER A 9 9.12 8.48 22.14
N ARG A 10 8.67 8.68 20.90
CA ARG A 10 8.78 9.96 20.14
C ARG A 10 7.53 10.83 20.20
N ILE A 11 6.44 10.35 20.77
CA ILE A 11 5.18 11.14 20.87
C ILE A 11 5.41 12.45 21.62
N LYS A 12 6.18 12.43 22.71
CA LYS A 12 6.48 13.64 23.49
C LYS A 12 7.29 14.66 22.70
N ASP A 13 8.32 14.21 21.97
CA ASP A 13 9.13 15.08 21.09
C ASP A 13 8.28 15.63 19.94
N GLY A 14 7.43 14.80 19.34
CA GLY A 14 6.51 15.23 18.29
C GLY A 14 5.54 16.31 18.76
N LYS A 15 4.90 16.13 19.92
CA LYS A 15 4.00 17.15 20.50
C LYS A 15 4.74 18.44 20.81
N ARG A 16 5.98 18.38 21.30
CA ARG A 16 6.83 19.54 21.54
C ARG A 16 7.14 20.27 20.25
N LEU A 17 7.63 19.56 19.21
CA LEU A 17 7.97 20.14 17.92
C LEU A 17 6.76 20.79 17.24
N VAL A 18 5.60 20.14 17.23
CA VAL A 18 4.37 20.71 16.67
C VAL A 18 4.05 22.02 17.36
N LYS A 19 4.11 22.08 18.70
CA LYS A 19 3.86 23.31 19.48
C LYS A 19 4.85 24.42 19.16
N GLU A 20 6.16 24.11 19.08
CA GLU A 20 7.20 25.10 18.79
C GLU A 20 7.09 25.63 17.36
N LEU A 21 6.93 24.76 16.37
CA LEU A 21 6.80 25.13 14.95
C LEU A 21 5.52 25.92 14.66
N SER A 22 4.45 25.69 15.42
CA SER A 22 3.18 26.43 15.27
C SER A 22 3.29 27.92 15.63
N ASN A 23 4.41 28.37 16.21
CA ASN A 23 4.69 29.80 16.36
C ASN A 23 5.12 30.47 15.03
N SER A 24 5.58 29.68 14.06
CA SER A 24 6.12 30.16 12.77
C SER A 24 5.23 29.78 11.59
N TYR A 25 4.37 28.77 11.74
CA TYR A 25 3.55 28.21 10.67
C TYR A 25 2.07 28.13 11.07
N ASP A 26 1.18 28.28 10.09
CA ASP A 26 -0.27 28.26 10.29
C ASP A 26 -0.78 26.83 10.60
N TYR A 27 -0.09 25.81 10.08
CA TYR A 27 -0.35 24.40 10.38
C TYR A 27 0.94 23.60 10.40
N VAL A 28 0.99 22.65 11.32
CA VAL A 28 2.09 21.70 11.46
C VAL A 28 1.55 20.31 11.72
N SER A 29 2.07 19.32 11.03
CA SER A 29 1.83 17.91 11.35
C SER A 29 3.13 17.11 11.27
N ILE A 30 3.17 16.03 12.02
CA ILE A 30 4.25 15.05 12.02
C ILE A 30 3.66 13.68 11.78
N LEU A 31 4.13 13.00 10.73
CA LEU A 31 3.85 11.60 10.47
C LEU A 31 5.13 10.81 10.77
N GLY A 32 5.04 9.84 11.67
CA GLY A 32 6.10 8.87 11.93
C GLY A 32 5.69 7.49 11.48
N ASN A 33 6.57 6.78 10.80
CA ASN A 33 6.37 5.39 10.36
C ASN A 33 7.46 4.49 10.94
N TYR A 34 7.08 3.24 11.23
CA TYR A 34 7.99 2.15 11.52
C TYR A 34 7.42 0.86 10.92
N ILE A 35 8.16 0.25 10.01
CA ILE A 35 7.72 -0.94 9.27
C ILE A 35 8.77 -2.04 9.45
N LYS A 36 8.31 -3.22 9.85
CA LYS A 36 9.08 -4.45 9.79
C LYS A 36 8.55 -5.31 8.66
N THR A 37 9.45 -5.85 7.87
CA THR A 37 9.10 -6.72 6.76
C THR A 37 9.79 -8.07 6.91
N LYS A 38 9.00 -9.13 6.92
CA LYS A 38 9.47 -10.50 6.78
C LYS A 38 9.10 -11.02 5.40
N ARG A 39 10.04 -11.71 4.74
CA ARG A 39 9.85 -12.32 3.44
C ARG A 39 10.26 -13.78 3.48
N ILE A 40 9.40 -14.67 3.01
CA ILE A 40 9.69 -16.08 2.80
C ILE A 40 9.49 -16.36 1.32
N MET A 41 10.50 -16.91 0.67
CA MET A 41 10.47 -17.24 -0.76
C MET A 41 10.83 -18.68 -0.98
N VAL A 42 10.12 -19.36 -1.88
CA VAL A 42 10.41 -20.72 -2.31
C VAL A 42 10.22 -20.80 -3.82
N SER A 43 11.28 -21.07 -4.54
CA SER A 43 11.26 -21.30 -5.98
C SER A 43 11.81 -22.66 -6.35
N THR A 44 11.84 -22.98 -7.64
CA THR A 44 12.42 -24.22 -8.14
C THR A 44 13.92 -24.32 -7.85
N SER A 45 14.63 -23.18 -7.79
CA SER A 45 16.09 -23.14 -7.64
C SER A 45 16.58 -22.64 -6.28
N THR A 46 15.78 -21.84 -5.57
CA THR A 46 16.22 -21.19 -4.32
C THR A 46 15.11 -21.10 -3.31
N SER A 47 15.47 -20.99 -2.03
CA SER A 47 14.55 -20.64 -0.96
C SER A 47 15.26 -19.77 0.07
N SER A 48 14.50 -18.86 0.69
CA SER A 48 15.00 -17.99 1.75
C SER A 48 13.92 -17.62 2.74
N ILE A 49 14.34 -17.31 3.97
CA ILE A 49 13.56 -16.66 5.00
C ILE A 49 14.36 -15.45 5.45
N ASP A 50 13.84 -14.26 5.18
CA ASP A 50 14.54 -13.01 5.37
C ASP A 50 13.75 -12.08 6.29
N ASP A 51 14.39 -11.56 7.34
CA ASP A 51 13.97 -10.35 8.01
C ASP A 51 14.66 -9.18 7.30
N LEU A 52 13.87 -8.34 6.63
CA LEU A 52 14.42 -7.18 5.92
C LEU A 52 14.71 -6.05 6.91
N ASP A 53 15.59 -5.11 6.51
CA ASP A 53 15.90 -3.94 7.32
C ASP A 53 14.62 -3.16 7.65
N ASN A 54 14.52 -2.67 8.89
CA ASN A 54 13.38 -1.90 9.33
C ASN A 54 13.37 -0.55 8.62
N GLU A 55 12.22 -0.20 8.03
CA GLU A 55 11.98 1.12 7.49
C GLU A 55 11.42 2.01 8.60
N CYS A 56 12.08 3.12 8.93
CA CYS A 56 11.56 4.08 9.90
C CYS A 56 11.95 5.51 9.53
N GLY A 57 11.12 6.45 9.97
CA GLY A 57 11.39 7.87 9.76
C GLY A 57 10.18 8.74 10.07
N PHE A 58 10.42 10.04 9.98
CA PHE A 58 9.44 11.08 10.25
C PHE A 58 9.39 12.08 9.11
N VAL A 59 8.18 12.53 8.79
CA VAL A 59 7.92 13.65 7.91
C VAL A 59 7.20 14.72 8.70
N ILE A 60 7.81 15.89 8.77
CA ILE A 60 7.24 17.10 9.36
C ILE A 60 6.72 17.95 8.22
N LYS A 61 5.40 18.11 8.15
CA LYS A 61 4.75 18.98 7.16
C LYS A 61 4.36 20.29 7.80
N VAL A 62 4.71 21.37 7.15
CA VAL A 62 4.35 22.74 7.57
C VAL A 62 3.57 23.44 6.46
N TYR A 63 2.68 24.35 6.86
CA TYR A 63 1.90 25.18 5.95
C TYR A 63 1.90 26.61 6.44
N LYS A 64 2.08 27.56 5.53
CA LYS A 64 1.99 29.00 5.79
C LYS A 64 1.64 29.77 4.52
N ASP A 65 0.74 30.74 4.62
CA ASP A 65 0.37 31.68 3.54
C ASP A 65 0.04 30.98 2.21
N GLY A 66 -0.67 29.84 2.25
CA GLY A 66 -1.03 29.08 1.06
C GLY A 66 0.06 28.14 0.53
N HIS A 67 1.21 28.06 1.17
CA HIS A 67 2.32 27.20 0.78
C HIS A 67 2.55 26.10 1.81
N TYR A 68 2.92 24.91 1.36
CA TYR A 68 3.38 23.85 2.24
C TYR A 68 4.81 23.41 1.89
N SER A 69 5.49 22.86 2.87
CA SER A 69 6.78 22.21 2.68
C SER A 69 6.93 21.07 3.68
N GLU A 70 7.90 20.20 3.42
CA GLU A 70 8.14 19.00 4.22
C GLU A 70 9.62 18.92 4.61
N TYR A 71 9.87 18.45 5.83
CA TYR A 71 11.17 18.08 6.35
C TYR A 71 11.14 16.62 6.76
N SER A 72 12.06 15.80 6.25
CA SER A 72 12.15 14.37 6.54
C SER A 72 13.41 14.07 7.35
N CYS A 73 13.29 13.17 8.32
CA CYS A 73 14.42 12.71 9.13
C CYS A 73 14.16 11.29 9.69
N ASP A 74 15.23 10.62 10.09
CA ASP A 74 15.15 9.27 10.65
C ASP A 74 14.63 9.28 12.09
N ASP A 75 14.91 10.33 12.85
CA ASP A 75 14.49 10.46 14.25
C ASP A 75 14.24 11.94 14.63
N ILE A 76 13.20 12.16 15.43
CA ILE A 76 12.85 13.49 15.97
C ILE A 76 13.30 13.69 17.42
N LYS A 77 14.00 12.72 18.01
CA LYS A 77 14.50 12.82 19.38
C LYS A 77 15.48 14.00 19.50
N GLY A 78 15.14 14.97 20.35
CA GLY A 78 15.97 16.16 20.56
C GLY A 78 16.08 17.09 19.35
N LEU A 79 15.36 16.85 18.25
CA LEU A 79 15.33 17.75 17.10
C LEU A 79 14.83 19.14 17.53
N GLN A 80 15.56 20.19 17.14
CA GLN A 80 15.20 21.57 17.45
C GLN A 80 14.30 22.15 16.35
N ALA A 81 13.30 22.94 16.72
CA ALA A 81 12.41 23.59 15.76
C ALA A 81 13.17 24.49 14.77
N ASN A 82 14.19 25.19 15.22
CA ASN A 82 15.02 26.05 14.34
C ASN A 82 15.71 25.26 13.24
N THR A 83 16.16 24.02 13.51
CA THR A 83 16.75 23.16 12.47
C THR A 83 15.76 22.91 11.35
N VAL A 84 14.50 22.67 11.68
CA VAL A 84 13.43 22.46 10.71
C VAL A 84 13.14 23.76 9.95
N ILE A 85 13.01 24.89 10.66
CA ILE A 85 12.73 26.21 10.06
C ILE A 85 13.82 26.61 9.06
N ASP A 86 15.09 26.46 9.44
CA ASP A 86 16.24 26.82 8.61
C ASP A 86 16.39 25.93 7.37
N SER A 87 15.83 24.72 7.41
CA SER A 87 15.92 23.75 6.32
C SER A 87 14.75 23.83 5.32
N ILE A 88 13.67 24.53 5.68
CA ILE A 88 12.45 24.57 4.87
C ILE A 88 12.38 25.85 4.04
N GLU A 89 12.21 25.71 2.73
CA GLU A 89 11.84 26.79 1.83
C GLU A 89 10.34 26.68 1.45
N LEU A 90 9.55 27.69 1.78
CA LEU A 90 8.16 27.82 1.37
C LEU A 90 8.08 28.45 -0.03
N LYS A 91 8.29 27.67 -1.08
CA LYS A 91 8.32 28.13 -2.47
C LYS A 91 7.40 27.34 -3.39
N SER A 92 6.20 27.00 -2.99
CA SER A 92 5.28 26.34 -3.91
C SER A 92 4.28 27.32 -4.52
N PRO A 93 4.38 27.69 -5.81
CA PRO A 93 3.44 28.60 -6.46
C PRO A 93 2.04 27.97 -6.66
N TYR A 94 1.90 26.65 -6.42
CA TYR A 94 0.69 25.92 -6.76
C TYR A 94 -0.41 25.96 -5.69
N PHE A 95 -0.13 26.44 -4.47
CA PHE A 95 -1.01 26.30 -3.31
C PHE A 95 -1.51 27.60 -2.69
N ALA A 96 -1.15 28.74 -3.27
CA ALA A 96 -1.47 30.08 -2.74
C ALA A 96 -2.98 30.40 -2.59
N HIS A 97 -3.85 29.49 -3.05
CA HIS A 97 -5.30 29.67 -3.00
C HIS A 97 -6.03 28.62 -2.17
N ILE A 98 -5.32 27.71 -1.50
CA ILE A 98 -5.94 26.68 -0.68
C ILE A 98 -6.21 27.21 0.70
N LYS A 99 -7.49 27.31 1.04
CA LYS A 99 -7.90 27.62 2.39
C LYS A 99 -7.77 26.37 3.26
N MET A 100 -6.95 26.45 4.31
CA MET A 100 -6.89 25.41 5.33
C MET A 100 -8.26 25.22 5.98
N LEU A 101 -8.71 23.97 6.06
CA LEU A 101 -9.89 23.61 6.84
C LEU A 101 -9.52 23.56 8.32
N SER A 102 -10.48 23.96 9.18
CA SER A 102 -10.29 23.81 10.62
C SER A 102 -10.21 22.34 11.00
N GLU A 103 -9.16 21.96 11.71
CA GLU A 103 -8.96 20.61 12.21
C GLU A 103 -9.70 20.42 13.54
N LYS A 104 -10.56 19.40 13.64
CA LYS A 104 -11.22 19.03 14.90
C LYS A 104 -10.24 18.27 15.79
N ARG A 105 -10.38 18.49 17.11
CA ARG A 105 -9.62 17.69 18.09
C ARG A 105 -10.01 16.22 17.98
N HIS A 106 -9.00 15.34 17.86
CA HIS A 106 -9.20 13.91 17.79
C HIS A 106 -7.95 13.17 18.30
N GLU A 107 -8.18 12.22 19.20
CA GLU A 107 -7.17 11.30 19.69
C GLU A 107 -7.73 9.89 19.57
N GLU A 108 -7.00 9.01 18.88
CA GLU A 108 -7.44 7.64 18.63
C GLU A 108 -6.24 6.72 18.49
N SER A 109 -6.39 5.50 19.02
CA SER A 109 -5.47 4.39 18.78
C SER A 109 -6.19 3.29 18.01
N TYR A 110 -5.61 2.85 16.91
CA TYR A 110 -6.11 1.77 16.11
C TYR A 110 -5.13 0.60 16.06
N LEU A 111 -5.65 -0.60 16.30
CA LEU A 111 -4.84 -1.81 16.31
C LEU A 111 -5.54 -2.91 15.50
N ARG A 112 -4.80 -3.51 14.56
CA ARG A 112 -5.22 -4.69 13.82
C ARG A 112 -4.01 -5.58 13.56
N GLU A 113 -3.81 -6.56 14.40
CA GLU A 113 -2.73 -7.54 14.28
C GLU A 113 -3.23 -8.83 13.61
N ASP A 114 -2.29 -9.64 13.15
CA ASP A 114 -2.56 -10.99 12.66
C ASP A 114 -3.18 -11.83 13.79
N GLU A 115 -4.47 -12.16 13.66
CA GLU A 115 -5.21 -12.95 14.65
C GLU A 115 -4.97 -14.46 14.49
N LYS A 116 -4.38 -14.88 13.37
CA LYS A 116 -4.10 -16.27 13.02
C LYS A 116 -2.65 -16.42 12.54
N PRO A 117 -1.67 -16.04 13.38
CA PRO A 117 -0.28 -16.03 12.97
C PRO A 117 0.21 -17.47 12.75
N LEU A 118 0.83 -17.68 11.59
CA LEU A 118 1.57 -18.89 11.29
C LEU A 118 3.05 -18.68 11.57
N SER A 119 3.73 -19.72 12.01
CA SER A 119 5.20 -19.71 12.15
C SER A 119 5.87 -19.69 10.78
N ASP A 120 7.12 -19.21 10.73
CA ASP A 120 7.93 -19.20 9.51
C ASP A 120 8.02 -20.60 8.87
N LYS A 121 8.11 -21.65 9.71
CA LYS A 121 8.14 -23.03 9.27
C LYS A 121 6.83 -23.47 8.61
N GLU A 122 5.69 -23.16 9.21
CA GLU A 122 4.39 -23.49 8.65
C GLU A 122 4.16 -22.79 7.31
N ILE A 123 4.51 -21.50 7.21
CA ILE A 123 4.45 -20.73 5.97
C ILE A 123 5.36 -21.35 4.91
N PHE A 124 6.61 -21.63 5.26
CA PHE A 124 7.58 -22.25 4.35
C PHE A 124 7.10 -23.60 3.84
N ASP A 125 6.59 -24.47 4.73
CA ASP A 125 6.11 -25.81 4.39
C ASP A 125 4.89 -25.73 3.44
N LEU A 126 3.96 -24.77 3.67
CA LEU A 126 2.80 -24.53 2.80
C LEU A 126 3.23 -24.05 1.41
N LEU A 127 4.12 -23.04 1.35
CA LEU A 127 4.65 -22.50 0.09
C LEU A 127 5.40 -23.58 -0.71
N ASN A 128 6.25 -24.38 -0.04
CA ASN A 128 7.01 -25.44 -0.69
C ASN A 128 6.09 -26.57 -1.20
N LYS A 129 5.07 -26.92 -0.43
CA LYS A 129 4.04 -27.88 -0.88
C LYS A 129 3.33 -27.35 -2.11
N LEU A 130 2.81 -26.12 -2.06
CA LEU A 130 2.11 -25.50 -3.19
C LEU A 130 3.01 -25.44 -4.44
N LYS A 131 4.27 -25.02 -4.31
CA LYS A 131 5.24 -25.03 -5.41
C LYS A 131 5.39 -26.42 -6.02
N ASN A 132 5.60 -27.45 -5.18
CA ASN A 132 5.84 -28.80 -5.66
C ASN A 132 4.60 -29.40 -6.32
N ASP A 133 3.42 -29.20 -5.74
CA ASP A 133 2.17 -29.70 -6.30
C ASP A 133 1.85 -29.02 -7.64
N THR A 134 2.07 -27.71 -7.74
CA THR A 134 1.90 -26.94 -8.98
C THR A 134 2.89 -27.41 -10.07
N HIS A 135 4.18 -27.57 -9.72
CA HIS A 135 5.20 -27.97 -10.70
C HIS A 135 4.96 -29.36 -11.31
N LYS A 136 4.33 -30.27 -10.57
CA LYS A 136 4.02 -31.64 -11.02
C LYS A 136 2.81 -31.74 -11.93
N LYS A 137 2.00 -30.68 -12.06
CA LYS A 137 0.74 -30.73 -12.82
C LYS A 137 0.95 -30.92 -14.33
N ASP A 138 2.03 -30.37 -14.89
CA ASP A 138 2.32 -30.44 -16.32
C ASP A 138 3.84 -30.30 -16.58
N GLU A 139 4.39 -31.08 -17.51
CA GLU A 139 5.81 -31.04 -17.86
C GLU A 139 6.26 -29.73 -18.50
N ARG A 140 5.33 -28.96 -19.05
CA ARG A 140 5.60 -27.62 -19.61
C ARG A 140 5.79 -26.55 -18.56
N ILE A 141 5.50 -26.82 -17.29
CA ILE A 141 5.78 -25.91 -16.19
C ILE A 141 7.26 -25.97 -15.86
N ILE A 142 8.01 -24.95 -16.27
CA ILE A 142 9.47 -24.93 -16.12
C ILE A 142 9.94 -24.24 -14.84
N ASN A 143 9.12 -23.36 -14.26
CA ASN A 143 9.42 -22.73 -12.98
C ASN A 143 8.14 -22.41 -12.21
N VAL A 144 8.20 -22.58 -10.90
CA VAL A 144 7.17 -22.14 -9.96
C VAL A 144 7.87 -21.39 -8.83
N SER A 145 7.41 -20.20 -8.55
CA SER A 145 7.87 -19.37 -7.44
C SER A 145 6.69 -19.03 -6.53
N THR A 146 6.90 -19.24 -5.24
CA THR A 146 5.96 -18.82 -4.20
C THR A 146 6.64 -17.88 -3.24
N ALA A 147 5.92 -16.90 -2.73
CA ALA A 147 6.43 -15.96 -1.75
C ALA A 147 5.35 -15.62 -0.72
N PHE A 148 5.80 -15.27 0.47
CA PHE A 148 4.96 -14.67 1.50
C PHE A 148 5.69 -13.46 2.07
N ILE A 149 5.00 -12.34 2.16
CA ILE A 149 5.51 -11.09 2.72
C ILE A 149 4.57 -10.65 3.80
N LYS A 150 5.09 -10.49 5.02
CA LYS A 150 4.37 -9.87 6.13
C LYS A 150 4.99 -8.51 6.43
N ARG A 151 4.17 -7.47 6.47
CA ARG A 151 4.54 -6.13 6.90
C ARG A 151 3.81 -5.79 8.20
N GLU A 152 4.56 -5.58 9.27
CA GLU A 152 4.05 -5.02 10.52
C GLU A 152 4.26 -3.51 10.47
N THR A 153 3.19 -2.76 10.30
CA THR A 153 3.25 -1.30 10.14
C THR A 153 2.77 -0.62 11.41
N SER A 154 3.56 0.31 11.91
CA SER A 154 3.19 1.24 12.99
C SER A 154 3.28 2.67 12.48
N LYS A 155 2.30 3.50 12.79
CA LYS A 155 2.24 4.93 12.41
C LYS A 155 1.83 5.78 13.59
N ILE A 156 2.38 6.99 13.65
CA ILE A 156 1.86 8.07 14.49
C ILE A 156 1.61 9.31 13.64
N PHE A 157 0.51 9.99 13.91
CA PHE A 157 0.20 11.29 13.33
C PHE A 157 -0.07 12.27 14.46
N ILE A 158 0.66 13.39 14.47
CA ILE A 158 0.58 14.41 15.50
C ILE A 158 0.40 15.76 14.83
N SER A 159 -0.64 16.49 15.23
CA SER A 159 -0.83 17.90 14.90
C SER A 159 -1.20 18.68 16.18
N ASN A 160 -1.57 19.95 16.07
CA ASN A 160 -2.05 20.72 17.21
C ASN A 160 -3.31 20.13 17.83
N ASN A 161 -4.17 19.50 17.03
CA ASN A 161 -5.48 19.01 17.44
C ASN A 161 -5.59 17.49 17.38
N LYS A 162 -4.63 16.79 16.78
CA LYS A 162 -4.69 15.34 16.60
C LYS A 162 -3.48 14.64 17.20
N CYS A 163 -3.75 13.48 17.77
CA CYS A 163 -2.73 12.51 18.15
C CYS A 163 -3.29 11.12 17.85
N LEU A 164 -2.91 10.57 16.71
CA LEU A 164 -3.41 9.30 16.20
C LEU A 164 -2.27 8.32 16.17
N ASP A 165 -2.51 7.10 16.60
CA ASP A 165 -1.57 6.01 16.45
C ASP A 165 -2.25 4.77 15.85
N GLN A 166 -1.52 4.07 14.99
CA GLN A 166 -2.00 2.88 14.30
C GLN A 166 -0.94 1.79 14.33
N LYS A 167 -1.38 0.56 14.50
CA LYS A 167 -0.57 -0.63 14.23
C LYS A 167 -1.43 -1.63 13.48
N TYR A 168 -0.93 -2.12 12.36
CA TYR A 168 -1.60 -3.16 11.58
C TYR A 168 -0.61 -4.06 10.88
N ASP A 169 -1.00 -5.31 10.70
CA ASP A 169 -0.28 -6.30 9.93
C ASP A 169 -0.88 -6.41 8.53
N TRP A 170 -0.01 -6.66 7.57
CA TRP A 170 -0.37 -6.89 6.18
C TRP A 170 0.37 -8.09 5.64
N CYS A 171 -0.38 -9.06 5.14
CA CYS A 171 0.14 -10.31 4.60
C CYS A 171 -0.21 -10.43 3.12
N ASN A 172 0.79 -10.73 2.31
CA ASN A 172 0.64 -10.99 0.88
C ASN A 172 1.32 -12.32 0.54
N ALA A 173 0.56 -13.26 0.04
CA ALA A 173 1.03 -14.54 -0.43
C ALA A 173 0.94 -14.59 -1.96
N MET A 174 1.99 -15.01 -2.65
CA MET A 174 2.12 -14.92 -4.12
C MET A 174 2.50 -16.27 -4.71
N LEU A 175 1.97 -16.55 -5.90
CA LEU A 175 2.33 -17.66 -6.77
C LEU A 175 2.60 -17.12 -8.18
N SER A 176 3.74 -17.48 -8.75
CA SER A 176 4.04 -17.28 -10.17
C SER A 176 4.35 -18.63 -10.81
N VAL A 177 3.78 -18.86 -11.97
CA VAL A 177 3.92 -20.09 -12.77
C VAL A 177 4.44 -19.72 -14.15
N VAL A 178 5.63 -20.25 -14.51
CA VAL A 178 6.22 -20.06 -15.83
C VAL A 178 6.11 -21.35 -16.60
N THR A 179 5.55 -21.27 -17.78
CA THR A 179 5.34 -22.40 -18.71
C THR A 179 6.15 -22.19 -19.99
N ARG A 180 6.54 -23.30 -20.63
CA ARG A 180 7.26 -23.28 -21.91
C ARG A 180 6.82 -24.41 -22.82
N GLU A 181 6.64 -24.09 -24.09
CA GLU A 181 6.50 -25.02 -25.18
C GLU A 181 7.39 -24.55 -26.34
N GLU A 182 8.43 -25.32 -26.63
CA GLU A 182 9.50 -24.92 -27.56
C GLU A 182 10.12 -23.56 -27.19
N ASN A 183 9.93 -22.54 -28.05
CA ASN A 183 10.41 -21.16 -27.85
C ASN A 183 9.34 -20.25 -27.25
N ASN A 184 8.11 -20.73 -27.04
CA ASN A 184 7.05 -19.96 -26.42
C ASN A 184 7.12 -20.10 -24.91
N ILE A 185 7.39 -18.98 -24.21
CA ILE A 185 7.43 -18.91 -22.74
C ILE A 185 6.31 -17.99 -22.29
N GLN A 186 5.51 -18.45 -21.36
CA GLN A 186 4.40 -17.70 -20.78
C GLN A 186 4.48 -17.71 -19.25
N GLU A 187 3.94 -16.69 -18.64
CA GLU A 187 3.86 -16.56 -17.19
C GLU A 187 2.46 -16.11 -16.77
N ASN A 188 2.00 -16.65 -15.67
CA ASN A 188 0.85 -16.12 -14.96
C ASN A 188 1.13 -16.10 -13.46
N TYR A 189 0.51 -15.16 -12.74
CA TYR A 189 0.67 -15.03 -11.30
C TYR A 189 -0.66 -14.70 -10.63
N THR A 190 -0.74 -15.02 -9.35
CA THR A 190 -1.85 -14.65 -8.49
C THR A 190 -1.35 -14.34 -7.08
N CYS A 191 -2.19 -13.71 -6.28
CA CYS A 191 -1.89 -13.42 -4.88
C CYS A 191 -3.12 -13.53 -3.99
N GLY A 192 -2.90 -13.98 -2.76
CA GLY A 192 -3.83 -13.84 -1.65
C GLY A 192 -3.35 -12.71 -0.73
N THR A 193 -4.25 -11.84 -0.30
CA THR A 193 -3.90 -10.64 0.46
C THR A 193 -4.85 -10.44 1.62
N ASN A 194 -4.32 -10.38 2.83
CA ASN A 194 -5.13 -10.26 4.04
C ASN A 194 -4.33 -9.59 5.17
N THR A 195 -4.99 -9.27 6.27
CA THR A 195 -4.32 -8.87 7.51
C THR A 195 -3.87 -10.08 8.34
N ASN A 196 -4.36 -11.27 8.04
CA ASN A 196 -4.00 -12.53 8.70
C ASN A 196 -3.17 -13.41 7.76
N SER A 197 -2.10 -14.00 8.27
CA SER A 197 -1.20 -14.86 7.49
C SER A 197 -1.90 -16.12 6.97
N ALA A 198 -2.70 -16.78 7.82
CA ALA A 198 -3.43 -17.98 7.41
C ALA A 198 -4.46 -17.68 6.30
N ASP A 199 -5.18 -16.57 6.41
CA ASP A 199 -6.22 -16.21 5.44
C ASP A 199 -5.59 -15.82 4.09
N ALA A 200 -4.46 -15.09 4.07
CA ALA A 200 -3.74 -14.78 2.84
C ALA A 200 -3.22 -16.03 2.10
N LEU A 201 -2.70 -17.01 2.86
CA LEU A 201 -2.22 -18.26 2.28
C LEU A 201 -3.38 -19.14 1.78
N ASN A 202 -4.50 -19.20 2.49
CA ASN A 202 -5.68 -19.94 2.06
C ASN A 202 -6.23 -19.37 0.75
N GLU A 203 -6.36 -18.05 0.64
CA GLU A 203 -6.78 -17.38 -0.60
C GLU A 203 -5.83 -17.71 -1.75
N LEU A 204 -4.51 -17.68 -1.52
CA LEU A 204 -3.53 -18.09 -2.54
C LEU A 204 -3.73 -19.53 -3.00
N ILE A 205 -3.95 -20.46 -2.07
CA ILE A 205 -4.16 -21.88 -2.37
C ILE A 205 -5.43 -22.07 -3.22
N GLU A 206 -6.51 -21.39 -2.89
CA GLU A 206 -7.77 -21.42 -3.65
C GLU A 206 -7.59 -20.92 -5.09
N LEU A 207 -6.80 -19.85 -5.29
CA LEU A 207 -6.55 -19.26 -6.61
C LEU A 207 -5.47 -19.98 -7.43
N SER A 208 -4.72 -20.89 -6.83
CA SER A 208 -3.53 -21.50 -7.44
C SER A 208 -3.84 -22.41 -8.64
N GLU A 209 -4.96 -23.07 -8.63
CA GLU A 209 -5.37 -23.96 -9.73
C GLU A 209 -5.69 -23.16 -10.99
N GLU A 210 -6.53 -22.15 -10.86
CA GLU A 210 -6.87 -21.26 -11.98
C GLU A 210 -5.64 -20.53 -12.52
N CYS A 211 -4.76 -20.05 -11.63
CA CYS A 211 -3.50 -19.41 -12.03
C CYS A 211 -2.65 -20.34 -12.91
N THR A 212 -2.54 -21.61 -12.52
CA THR A 212 -1.77 -22.61 -13.27
C THR A 212 -2.40 -22.93 -14.62
N ASP A 213 -3.71 -23.11 -14.65
CA ASP A 213 -4.46 -23.38 -15.88
C ASP A 213 -4.38 -22.22 -16.89
N ILE A 214 -4.41 -20.98 -16.41
CA ILE A 214 -4.21 -19.80 -17.25
C ILE A 214 -2.79 -19.81 -17.84
N ALA A 215 -1.74 -20.06 -17.03
CA ALA A 215 -0.38 -20.12 -17.53
C ALA A 215 -0.20 -21.14 -18.66
N LEU A 216 -0.82 -22.33 -18.54
CA LEU A 216 -0.79 -23.37 -19.56
C LEU A 216 -1.61 -22.98 -20.80
N ARG A 217 -2.78 -22.37 -20.64
CA ARG A 217 -3.61 -21.89 -21.77
C ARG A 217 -2.94 -20.79 -22.56
N LEU A 218 -2.14 -19.94 -21.93
CA LEU A 218 -1.40 -18.87 -22.60
C LEU A 218 -0.43 -19.40 -23.66
N LEU A 219 0.10 -20.62 -23.51
CA LEU A 219 0.95 -21.25 -24.54
C LEU A 219 0.22 -21.40 -25.88
N ASN A 220 -1.10 -21.54 -25.86
CA ASN A 220 -1.94 -21.68 -27.05
C ASN A 220 -2.71 -20.38 -27.39
N ALA A 221 -2.43 -19.29 -26.70
CA ALA A 221 -3.11 -18.03 -26.93
C ALA A 221 -2.72 -17.43 -28.29
N LYS A 222 -3.71 -16.95 -29.02
CA LYS A 222 -3.49 -16.25 -30.29
C LYS A 222 -3.22 -14.78 -30.05
N THR A 223 -2.31 -14.21 -30.83
CA THR A 223 -2.12 -12.77 -30.85
C THR A 223 -3.38 -12.07 -31.33
N ILE A 224 -3.86 -11.10 -30.57
CA ILE A 224 -5.01 -10.29 -30.96
C ILE A 224 -4.68 -9.44 -32.19
N VAL A 225 -5.57 -9.40 -33.15
CA VAL A 225 -5.45 -8.50 -34.31
C VAL A 225 -5.90 -7.11 -33.90
N PRO A 226 -5.11 -6.06 -34.13
CA PRO A 226 -5.54 -4.70 -33.80
C PRO A 226 -6.86 -4.34 -34.50
N GLY A 227 -7.79 -3.74 -33.76
CA GLY A 227 -9.13 -3.42 -34.27
C GLY A 227 -10.01 -2.80 -33.21
N LYS A 228 -11.26 -2.56 -33.55
CA LYS A 228 -12.31 -2.09 -32.66
C LYS A 228 -13.18 -3.29 -32.27
N TYR A 229 -13.30 -3.53 -30.97
CA TYR A 229 -14.02 -4.67 -30.40
C TYR A 229 -15.06 -4.22 -29.39
N GLU A 230 -16.13 -4.97 -29.27
CA GLU A 230 -16.97 -4.97 -28.07
C GLU A 230 -16.31 -5.89 -27.05
N ILE A 231 -16.15 -5.43 -25.82
CA ILE A 231 -15.47 -6.19 -24.76
C ILE A 231 -16.37 -6.35 -23.54
N ILE A 232 -16.25 -7.49 -22.89
CA ILE A 232 -16.74 -7.73 -21.53
C ILE A 232 -15.49 -7.92 -20.67
N THR A 233 -15.35 -7.07 -19.66
CA THR A 233 -14.22 -7.14 -18.72
C THR A 233 -14.62 -7.86 -17.45
N ASP A 234 -13.71 -8.68 -16.92
CA ASP A 234 -13.85 -9.26 -15.60
C ASP A 234 -13.73 -8.20 -14.49
N PRO A 235 -13.97 -8.54 -13.22
CA PRO A 235 -13.88 -7.58 -12.12
C PRO A 235 -12.49 -6.94 -11.97
N SER A 236 -11.41 -7.67 -12.25
CA SER A 236 -10.04 -7.15 -12.10
C SER A 236 -9.74 -6.06 -13.13
N ILE A 237 -10.07 -6.30 -14.39
CA ILE A 237 -9.91 -5.33 -15.48
C ILE A 237 -10.91 -4.18 -15.34
N SER A 238 -12.15 -4.45 -14.92
CA SER A 238 -13.13 -3.39 -14.68
C SER A 238 -12.69 -2.45 -13.56
N GLY A 239 -12.11 -3.00 -12.48
CA GLY A 239 -11.53 -2.23 -11.39
C GLY A 239 -10.35 -1.36 -11.85
N LEU A 240 -9.44 -1.94 -12.65
CA LEU A 240 -8.32 -1.21 -13.23
C LEU A 240 -8.78 -0.07 -14.13
N ILE A 241 -9.78 -0.31 -15.00
CA ILE A 241 -10.35 0.75 -15.87
C ILE A 241 -10.93 1.88 -15.01
N ALA A 242 -11.68 1.58 -13.95
CA ALA A 242 -12.22 2.60 -13.05
C ALA A 242 -11.11 3.39 -12.34
N HIS A 243 -10.05 2.72 -11.91
CA HIS A 243 -8.87 3.32 -11.28
C HIS A 243 -8.17 4.29 -12.24
N GLU A 244 -7.83 3.85 -13.43
CA GLU A 244 -7.11 4.66 -14.43
C GLU A 244 -7.97 5.78 -15.02
N ALA A 245 -9.24 5.50 -15.30
CA ALA A 245 -10.12 6.48 -15.97
C ALA A 245 -10.54 7.62 -15.04
N PHE A 246 -10.73 7.36 -13.74
CA PHE A 246 -11.26 8.35 -12.83
C PHE A 246 -10.61 8.34 -11.43
N GLY A 247 -10.07 7.21 -10.96
CA GLY A 247 -9.44 7.10 -9.63
C GLY A 247 -8.30 8.10 -9.45
N HIS A 248 -7.35 8.13 -10.35
CA HIS A 248 -6.30 9.15 -10.36
C HIS A 248 -6.83 10.59 -10.48
N GLY A 249 -7.99 10.77 -11.08
CA GLY A 249 -8.63 12.08 -11.21
C GLY A 249 -9.19 12.65 -9.91
N VAL A 250 -9.41 11.83 -8.88
CA VAL A 250 -9.91 12.27 -7.56
C VAL A 250 -8.80 12.40 -6.52
N GLU A 251 -7.54 12.10 -6.85
CA GLU A 251 -6.41 12.37 -5.98
C GLU A 251 -6.32 13.87 -5.64
N MET A 252 -6.24 14.18 -4.35
CA MET A 252 -6.36 15.56 -3.88
C MET A 252 -5.23 16.46 -4.39
N ASP A 253 -4.02 15.95 -4.56
CA ASP A 253 -2.90 16.71 -5.11
C ASP A 253 -3.12 17.10 -6.58
N MET A 254 -3.72 16.23 -7.37
CA MET A 254 -4.10 16.50 -8.75
C MET A 254 -5.23 17.55 -8.83
N PHE A 255 -6.17 17.45 -7.87
CA PHE A 255 -7.27 18.41 -7.71
C PHE A 255 -6.75 19.81 -7.42
N VAL A 256 -5.86 19.90 -6.45
CA VAL A 256 -5.24 21.15 -5.98
C VAL A 256 -4.37 21.78 -7.07
N LYS A 257 -3.58 20.99 -7.78
CA LYS A 257 -2.72 21.45 -8.88
C LYS A 257 -3.50 21.79 -10.15
N ASN A 258 -4.84 21.69 -10.13
CA ASN A 258 -5.71 21.91 -11.28
C ASN A 258 -5.36 21.01 -12.48
N ARG A 259 -4.92 19.79 -12.19
CA ARG A 259 -4.56 18.78 -13.21
C ARG A 259 -5.63 17.70 -13.38
N ALA A 260 -6.58 17.63 -12.45
CA ALA A 260 -7.67 16.67 -12.49
C ALA A 260 -8.95 17.29 -13.01
N LYS A 261 -9.49 16.71 -14.06
CA LYS A 261 -10.79 17.11 -14.62
C LYS A 261 -11.96 16.82 -13.67
N ALA A 262 -11.75 15.92 -12.69
CA ALA A 262 -12.76 15.52 -11.72
C ALA A 262 -13.34 16.69 -10.91
N LYS A 263 -12.60 17.76 -10.69
CA LYS A 263 -13.12 18.95 -10.00
C LYS A 263 -14.30 19.61 -10.72
N ASP A 264 -14.39 19.47 -12.04
CA ASP A 264 -15.49 20.01 -12.86
C ASP A 264 -16.76 19.17 -12.72
N PHE A 265 -16.64 17.99 -12.12
CA PHE A 265 -17.71 17.02 -11.89
C PHE A 265 -18.19 16.94 -10.45
N VAL A 266 -17.71 17.79 -9.55
CA VAL A 266 -18.20 17.83 -8.16
C VAL A 266 -19.73 18.09 -8.17
N GLY A 267 -20.48 17.16 -7.56
CA GLY A 267 -21.96 17.18 -7.57
C GLY A 267 -22.61 16.76 -8.89
N LYS A 268 -21.81 16.31 -9.86
CA LYS A 268 -22.30 15.81 -11.16
C LYS A 268 -21.96 14.33 -11.31
N ARG A 269 -22.68 13.69 -12.21
CA ARG A 269 -22.50 12.29 -12.55
C ARG A 269 -21.30 12.11 -13.50
N VAL A 270 -20.49 11.08 -13.24
CA VAL A 270 -19.28 10.79 -14.03
C VAL A 270 -19.37 9.49 -14.85
N ALA A 271 -20.37 8.67 -14.56
CA ALA A 271 -20.60 7.39 -15.23
C ALA A 271 -22.09 7.09 -15.34
N SER A 272 -22.46 5.93 -15.92
CA SER A 272 -23.84 5.46 -16.00
C SER A 272 -24.43 5.16 -14.61
N ASP A 273 -25.74 4.98 -14.56
CA ASP A 273 -26.48 4.68 -13.31
C ASP A 273 -26.08 3.32 -12.69
N LEU A 274 -25.43 2.48 -13.47
CA LEU A 274 -24.97 1.16 -13.04
C LEU A 274 -23.60 1.19 -12.34
N VAL A 275 -22.89 2.33 -12.39
CA VAL A 275 -21.54 2.44 -11.82
C VAL A 275 -21.56 3.24 -10.54
N ASN A 276 -21.00 2.65 -9.49
CA ASN A 276 -20.68 3.32 -8.24
C ASN A 276 -19.19 3.14 -7.97
N MET A 277 -18.50 4.22 -7.68
CA MET A 277 -17.09 4.22 -7.31
C MET A 277 -16.92 4.86 -5.94
N TYR A 278 -16.17 4.20 -5.08
CA TYR A 278 -15.82 4.68 -3.75
C TYR A 278 -14.31 4.82 -3.65
N ASP A 279 -13.85 5.95 -3.14
CA ASP A 279 -12.46 6.21 -2.82
C ASP A 279 -12.36 6.53 -1.32
N GLY A 280 -11.42 5.88 -0.63
CA GLY A 280 -11.23 6.07 0.80
C GLY A 280 -10.63 4.87 1.52
N ALA A 281 -10.05 5.13 2.68
CA ALA A 281 -9.35 4.14 3.49
C ALA A 281 -10.23 2.95 3.93
N ALA A 282 -11.54 3.13 4.07
CA ALA A 282 -12.48 2.08 4.48
C ALA A 282 -13.16 1.38 3.29
N SER A 283 -12.78 1.67 2.05
CA SER A 283 -13.42 1.12 0.85
C SER A 283 -13.12 -0.35 0.61
N CYS A 284 -12.01 -0.85 1.13
CA CYS A 284 -11.62 -2.24 1.01
C CYS A 284 -10.88 -2.73 2.27
N ILE A 285 -11.37 -3.82 2.86
CA ILE A 285 -10.76 -4.40 4.08
C ILE A 285 -9.38 -5.01 3.78
N SER A 286 -9.17 -5.51 2.58
CA SER A 286 -7.91 -6.12 2.16
C SER A 286 -6.85 -5.09 1.72
N ALA A 287 -7.23 -3.85 1.47
CA ALA A 287 -6.25 -2.81 1.19
C ALA A 287 -5.62 -2.28 2.49
N ALA A 288 -4.35 -1.89 2.45
CA ALA A 288 -3.68 -1.21 3.56
C ALA A 288 -4.27 0.19 3.74
N SER A 289 -5.44 0.24 4.32
CA SER A 289 -6.38 1.35 4.22
C SER A 289 -6.29 2.34 5.37
N TYR A 290 -5.18 2.43 6.05
CA TYR A 290 -5.07 3.28 7.23
C TYR A 290 -3.90 4.24 7.13
#